data_019ee3894a6c728f878093a0d14fcd8b
#
_entry.id   019ee3894a6c728f878093a0d14fcd8b
#
_cell.length_a   1.000
_cell.length_b   1.000
_cell.length_c   1.000
_cell.angle_alpha   90.00
_cell.angle_beta   90.00
_cell.angle_gamma   90.00
#
_symmetry.space_group_name_H-M   'P 1'
#
loop_
_entity.id
_entity.type
_entity.pdbx_description
1 polymer ?
#
loop_
_entity_poly.entity_id
_entity_poly.type
_entity_poly.pdbx_seq_one_letter_code
_entity_poly.pdbx_strand_id
1 'polypeptide(L)'
;MNGTSKSPNPSSASGPSNSNSSAAGTPDLSARTGMTSLQTARSALAALASAGVRDVVLAPGSRSAPLAYALAEAELQGRMRVHVRIDERVAGFTALGLARGGRRPAAVVTTSGTAVGELMPAVMEAHHAGVPLVVLSADRPAELHGTGANQTTVQPGIFAHYPVTAADVAAGTDPAEAISAALARLGNGIPVGPVHVNLQFRDPLTPGETDPLFLEAGSVPEALPASAAVPAEDRVPASHPPIPGVHRTVVVAGDGAGELAALFALRAGLPLLAEPSSNARFGPNAVGAYRLLLPELGPLIERVVVFGRPTLSRPVAALLARTDIEKALYLPRPVNWFTQGRRPETIVSDIPGLFEFAGTGAPGWLEQWRTASEAALNALNNLLEQQPRLTGLHIADLVWDAADANLVLGSSNVIRDMDLVAAPGWHPLDVYANRGLAGIDGTISTATGIALANGIPTRLLLGDLTFLHDAGALLLGDGEDEPDLQMIVLNDGGGGIFSVLEHGALGEDPRYTALVERFFGTPHRADLAGLCRGYGVRHQVVRSADELEAALAEPVQGRSVLEVCTARETLRGLHQQVQSAVAAAVRG
;
A
#
# COMPACT_ATOMS: atom_id res chain seq x y z
N MET A 1 14.82 10.47 -70.05
CA MET A 1 16.23 10.55 -70.46
C MET A 1 16.95 9.65 -69.48
N ASN A 2 17.04 8.41 -69.77
CA ASN A 2 18.10 7.59 -70.33
C ASN A 2 19.45 7.76 -69.65
N GLY A 3 19.96 6.65 -69.13
CA GLY A 3 21.33 6.48 -68.73
C GLY A 3 21.59 5.21 -67.92
N THR A 4 21.57 4.08 -68.66
CA THR A 4 22.04 2.73 -68.27
C THR A 4 23.56 2.65 -68.27
N SER A 5 24.21 1.92 -67.34
CA SER A 5 25.42 1.09 -67.60
C SER A 5 25.73 0.25 -66.39
N LYS A 6 25.52 -1.02 -66.41
CA LYS A 6 26.35 -2.19 -66.71
C LYS A 6 27.59 -2.32 -65.81
N SER A 7 27.52 -3.45 -65.04
CA SER A 7 28.62 -4.15 -64.38
C SER A 7 29.78 -4.53 -65.32
N PRO A 8 30.97 -4.89 -64.73
CA PRO A 8 31.40 -6.26 -64.92
C PRO A 8 31.98 -6.94 -63.66
N ASN A 9 31.68 -8.21 -63.58
CA ASN A 9 32.51 -9.20 -62.86
C ASN A 9 33.72 -9.54 -63.73
N PRO A 10 34.92 -9.78 -63.19
CA PRO A 10 35.41 -11.14 -63.32
C PRO A 10 36.35 -11.70 -62.24
N SER A 11 36.40 -13.00 -62.23
CA SER A 11 37.46 -13.97 -62.07
C SER A 11 37.96 -14.36 -60.70
N SER A 12 37.67 -15.59 -60.42
CA SER A 12 38.44 -16.71 -59.78
C SER A 12 39.91 -16.47 -59.43
N ALA A 13 40.24 -16.66 -58.15
CA ALA A 13 41.56 -17.13 -57.75
C ALA A 13 41.40 -18.15 -56.61
N SER A 14 41.87 -19.33 -56.88
CA SER A 14 41.92 -20.55 -56.06
C SER A 14 42.95 -20.46 -54.90
N GLY A 15 42.54 -21.00 -53.75
CA GLY A 15 43.23 -21.74 -52.72
C GLY A 15 44.10 -21.02 -51.69
N PRO A 16 44.43 -21.55 -50.49
CA PRO A 16 44.39 -22.96 -50.15
C PRO A 16 43.54 -23.29 -48.92
N SER A 17 43.09 -24.50 -48.84
CA SER A 17 42.46 -25.16 -47.73
C SER A 17 43.35 -25.20 -46.47
N ASN A 18 42.91 -24.56 -45.39
CA ASN A 18 43.42 -24.86 -44.07
C ASN A 18 42.26 -25.42 -43.23
N SER A 19 42.23 -26.73 -43.14
CA SER A 19 41.47 -27.50 -42.18
C SER A 19 42.11 -27.29 -40.79
N ASN A 20 41.55 -26.45 -39.99
CA ASN A 20 41.71 -26.48 -38.53
C ASN A 20 40.31 -26.48 -37.90
N SER A 21 39.75 -27.70 -37.79
CA SER A 21 38.68 -27.98 -36.84
C SER A 21 39.25 -27.96 -35.42
N SER A 22 39.31 -26.79 -34.80
CA SER A 22 39.39 -26.76 -33.35
C SER A 22 38.01 -27.03 -32.80
N ALA A 23 37.77 -28.27 -32.39
CA ALA A 23 36.67 -28.63 -31.51
C ALA A 23 36.77 -27.66 -30.30
N ALA A 24 35.80 -26.76 -30.20
CA ALA A 24 35.56 -26.04 -28.96
C ALA A 24 35.25 -27.11 -27.91
N GLY A 25 36.20 -27.40 -27.05
CA GLY A 25 35.99 -28.28 -25.91
C GLY A 25 34.81 -27.79 -25.10
N THR A 26 33.83 -28.65 -24.89
CA THR A 26 32.82 -28.51 -23.88
C THR A 26 33.53 -28.11 -22.57
N PRO A 27 33.17 -27.00 -21.91
CA PRO A 27 33.78 -26.64 -20.65
C PRO A 27 33.59 -27.80 -19.66
N ASP A 28 34.65 -28.23 -19.05
CA ASP A 28 34.68 -29.26 -18.00
C ASP A 28 33.78 -28.77 -16.83
N LEU A 29 32.59 -29.36 -16.71
CA LEU A 29 31.60 -29.08 -15.68
C LEU A 29 31.97 -29.66 -14.30
N SER A 30 33.08 -30.43 -14.21
CA SER A 30 33.49 -31.19 -13.01
C SER A 30 34.22 -30.36 -11.94
N ALA A 31 34.55 -29.09 -12.18
CA ALA A 31 35.30 -28.24 -11.24
C ALA A 31 34.46 -27.11 -10.61
N ARG A 32 33.15 -27.18 -10.58
CA ARG A 32 32.29 -26.16 -9.93
C ARG A 32 32.14 -26.49 -8.45
N THR A 33 33.04 -25.97 -7.62
CA THR A 33 32.85 -25.89 -6.15
C THR A 33 31.80 -24.81 -5.84
N GLY A 34 30.56 -25.21 -5.49
CA GLY A 34 29.51 -24.29 -5.12
C GLY A 34 28.12 -24.89 -5.32
N MET A 35 27.11 -24.25 -4.78
CA MET A 35 25.70 -24.65 -4.92
C MET A 35 25.22 -24.50 -6.37
N THR A 36 24.35 -25.42 -6.82
CA THR A 36 23.60 -25.24 -8.06
C THR A 36 22.60 -24.10 -7.91
N SER A 37 22.10 -23.56 -9.03
CA SER A 37 21.10 -22.50 -8.99
C SER A 37 19.81 -22.94 -8.27
N LEU A 38 19.40 -24.19 -8.41
CA LEU A 38 18.24 -24.75 -7.70
C LEU A 38 18.51 -24.91 -6.19
N GLN A 39 19.72 -25.36 -5.80
CA GLN A 39 20.11 -25.46 -4.39
C GLN A 39 20.16 -24.09 -3.73
N THR A 40 20.70 -23.07 -4.41
CA THR A 40 20.67 -21.66 -3.95
C THR A 40 19.24 -21.18 -3.75
N ALA A 41 18.35 -21.46 -4.70
CA ALA A 41 16.93 -21.09 -4.59
C ALA A 41 16.23 -21.78 -3.40
N ARG A 42 16.43 -23.10 -3.22
CA ARG A 42 15.88 -23.85 -2.07
C ARG A 42 16.38 -23.29 -0.74
N SER A 43 17.66 -22.98 -0.64
CA SER A 43 18.26 -22.40 0.55
C SER A 43 17.67 -21.01 0.85
N ALA A 44 17.49 -20.17 -0.18
CA ALA A 44 16.87 -18.86 -0.04
C ALA A 44 15.44 -18.97 0.51
N LEU A 45 14.61 -19.85 -0.07
CA LEU A 45 13.23 -20.05 0.38
C LEU A 45 13.14 -20.66 1.77
N ALA A 46 14.04 -21.56 2.13
CA ALA A 46 14.12 -22.11 3.49
C ALA A 46 14.44 -21.02 4.53
N ALA A 47 15.38 -20.12 4.22
CA ALA A 47 15.70 -18.98 5.08
C ALA A 47 14.51 -18.02 5.23
N LEU A 48 13.81 -17.71 4.14
CA LEU A 48 12.58 -16.90 4.18
C LEU A 48 11.48 -17.56 5.03
N ALA A 49 11.23 -18.84 4.82
CA ALA A 49 10.24 -19.60 5.59
C ALA A 49 10.55 -19.59 7.10
N SER A 50 11.83 -19.73 7.45
CA SER A 50 12.31 -19.68 8.84
C SER A 50 12.13 -18.29 9.46
N ALA A 51 12.20 -17.23 8.64
CA ALA A 51 11.95 -15.85 9.05
C ALA A 51 10.44 -15.47 9.06
N GLY A 52 9.54 -16.41 8.82
CA GLY A 52 8.10 -16.20 8.89
C GLY A 52 7.43 -15.77 7.58
N VAL A 53 8.16 -15.69 6.46
CA VAL A 53 7.55 -15.46 5.14
C VAL A 53 6.71 -16.69 4.76
N ARG A 54 5.44 -16.46 4.42
CA ARG A 54 4.49 -17.51 4.01
C ARG A 54 3.92 -17.25 2.63
N ASP A 55 3.85 -16.00 2.23
CA ASP A 55 3.27 -15.57 0.98
C ASP A 55 4.37 -15.02 0.07
N VAL A 56 4.39 -15.52 -1.16
CA VAL A 56 5.36 -15.11 -2.17
C VAL A 56 4.63 -14.81 -3.48
N VAL A 57 4.82 -13.62 -4.01
CA VAL A 57 4.33 -13.25 -5.35
C VAL A 57 5.44 -13.48 -6.36
N LEU A 58 5.18 -14.28 -7.38
CA LEU A 58 6.13 -14.59 -8.44
C LEU A 58 5.74 -13.86 -9.74
N ALA A 59 6.62 -13.01 -10.25
CA ALA A 59 6.57 -12.56 -11.63
C ALA A 59 7.44 -13.50 -12.49
N PRO A 60 6.87 -14.17 -13.53
CA PRO A 60 7.59 -15.21 -14.26
C PRO A 60 8.73 -14.65 -15.12
N GLY A 61 9.83 -15.39 -15.20
CA GLY A 61 10.95 -15.06 -16.06
C GLY A 61 12.05 -16.11 -16.04
N SER A 62 12.87 -16.16 -17.11
CA SER A 62 13.87 -17.21 -17.28
C SER A 62 14.94 -17.20 -16.20
N ARG A 63 15.46 -16.01 -15.79
CA ARG A 63 16.53 -15.95 -14.79
C ARG A 63 16.04 -16.30 -13.38
N SER A 64 14.75 -16.09 -13.08
CA SER A 64 14.11 -16.51 -11.83
C SER A 64 13.59 -17.96 -11.84
N ALA A 65 13.81 -18.72 -12.92
CA ALA A 65 13.32 -20.11 -13.01
C ALA A 65 13.76 -21.01 -11.84
N PRO A 66 14.99 -20.94 -11.30
CA PRO A 66 15.38 -21.72 -10.13
C PRO A 66 14.48 -21.44 -8.91
N LEU A 67 14.14 -20.16 -8.70
CA LEU A 67 13.20 -19.75 -7.63
C LEU A 67 11.79 -20.27 -7.90
N ALA A 68 11.31 -20.21 -9.14
CA ALA A 68 9.98 -20.72 -9.52
C ALA A 68 9.85 -22.24 -9.24
N TYR A 69 10.85 -23.04 -9.61
CA TYR A 69 10.87 -24.47 -9.33
C TYR A 69 10.92 -24.77 -7.81
N ALA A 70 11.77 -24.06 -7.07
CA ALA A 70 11.83 -24.22 -5.63
C ALA A 70 10.56 -23.74 -4.91
N LEU A 71 9.87 -22.71 -5.43
CA LEU A 71 8.55 -22.27 -4.95
C LEU A 71 7.48 -23.33 -5.17
N ALA A 72 7.44 -23.97 -6.35
CA ALA A 72 6.51 -25.07 -6.61
C ALA A 72 6.69 -26.22 -5.61
N GLU A 73 7.93 -26.58 -5.27
CA GLU A 73 8.22 -27.56 -4.21
C GLU A 73 7.72 -27.09 -2.83
N ALA A 74 7.98 -25.83 -2.48
CA ALA A 74 7.61 -25.28 -1.19
C ALA A 74 6.08 -25.20 -1.03
N GLU A 75 5.35 -24.88 -2.10
CA GLU A 75 3.89 -24.84 -2.14
C GLU A 75 3.28 -26.22 -1.99
N LEU A 76 3.74 -27.21 -2.78
CA LEU A 76 3.29 -28.61 -2.67
C LEU A 76 3.53 -29.19 -1.27
N GLN A 77 4.56 -28.71 -0.57
CA GLN A 77 4.88 -29.08 0.81
C GLN A 77 4.12 -28.25 1.86
N GLY A 78 3.22 -27.34 1.45
CA GLY A 78 2.45 -26.48 2.36
C GLY A 78 3.28 -25.47 3.15
N ARG A 79 4.54 -25.22 2.74
CA ARG A 79 5.44 -24.29 3.45
C ARG A 79 5.23 -22.84 3.08
N MET A 80 4.79 -22.58 1.83
CA MET A 80 4.52 -21.25 1.28
C MET A 80 3.25 -21.28 0.43
N ARG A 81 2.57 -20.14 0.32
CA ARG A 81 1.55 -19.88 -0.69
C ARG A 81 2.18 -19.04 -1.81
N VAL A 82 1.95 -19.42 -3.05
CA VAL A 82 2.53 -18.73 -4.20
C VAL A 82 1.41 -18.06 -5.00
N HIS A 83 1.64 -16.81 -5.39
CA HIS A 83 0.70 -16.03 -6.19
C HIS A 83 1.43 -15.57 -7.45
N VAL A 84 0.96 -15.97 -8.62
CA VAL A 84 1.60 -15.59 -9.90
C VAL A 84 0.96 -14.31 -10.44
N ARG A 85 1.80 -13.34 -10.80
CA ARG A 85 1.38 -12.08 -11.43
C ARG A 85 2.33 -11.75 -12.59
N ILE A 86 1.78 -11.41 -13.76
CA ILE A 86 2.60 -11.16 -14.97
C ILE A 86 3.18 -9.74 -15.01
N ASP A 87 2.56 -8.78 -14.33
CA ASP A 87 3.01 -7.40 -14.22
C ASP A 87 3.75 -7.23 -12.90
N GLU A 88 5.03 -6.85 -12.93
CA GLU A 88 5.88 -6.76 -11.75
C GLU A 88 5.43 -5.65 -10.78
N ARG A 89 4.88 -4.56 -11.28
CA ARG A 89 4.29 -3.52 -10.44
C ARG A 89 3.08 -4.08 -9.66
N VAL A 90 2.19 -4.80 -10.33
CA VAL A 90 1.08 -5.52 -9.70
C VAL A 90 1.59 -6.53 -8.69
N ALA A 91 2.64 -7.30 -9.03
CA ALA A 91 3.27 -8.26 -8.13
C ALA A 91 3.80 -7.59 -6.86
N GLY A 92 4.52 -6.47 -7.00
CA GLY A 92 5.07 -5.71 -5.88
C GLY A 92 4.00 -5.19 -4.92
N PHE A 93 2.92 -4.59 -5.44
CA PHE A 93 1.82 -4.09 -4.61
C PHE A 93 0.93 -5.21 -4.05
N THR A 94 0.79 -6.35 -4.74
CA THR A 94 0.14 -7.54 -4.17
C THR A 94 0.93 -8.05 -2.97
N ALA A 95 2.26 -8.16 -3.08
CA ALA A 95 3.12 -8.56 -1.97
C ALA A 95 3.07 -7.55 -0.81
N LEU A 96 3.00 -6.24 -1.09
CA LEU A 96 2.76 -5.19 -0.09
C LEU A 96 1.45 -5.44 0.67
N GLY A 97 0.36 -5.74 -0.06
CA GLY A 97 -0.94 -6.06 0.50
C GLY A 97 -0.92 -7.32 1.35
N LEU A 98 -0.26 -8.38 0.88
CA LEU A 98 -0.06 -9.62 1.63
C LEU A 98 0.68 -9.38 2.95
N ALA A 99 1.72 -8.53 2.93
CA ALA A 99 2.47 -8.19 4.13
C ALA A 99 1.62 -7.39 5.13
N ARG A 100 0.78 -6.46 4.65
CA ARG A 100 -0.11 -5.65 5.50
C ARG A 100 -1.24 -6.46 6.08
N GLY A 101 -2.00 -7.19 5.25
CA GLY A 101 -3.14 -8.02 5.68
C GLY A 101 -2.71 -9.20 6.56
N GLY A 102 -1.56 -9.80 6.26
CA GLY A 102 -0.98 -10.91 7.02
C GLY A 102 -0.21 -10.47 8.28
N ARG A 103 0.07 -9.17 8.43
CA ARG A 103 0.90 -8.60 9.53
C ARG A 103 2.24 -9.31 9.71
N ARG A 104 2.85 -9.75 8.60
CA ARG A 104 4.12 -10.51 8.55
C ARG A 104 4.86 -10.20 7.25
N PRO A 105 6.16 -10.51 7.14
CA PRO A 105 6.88 -10.34 5.89
C PRO A 105 6.25 -11.14 4.75
N ALA A 106 6.14 -10.53 3.56
CA ALA A 106 5.79 -11.19 2.31
C ALA A 106 6.85 -10.90 1.26
N ALA A 107 7.04 -11.82 0.32
CA ALA A 107 8.09 -11.69 -0.68
C ALA A 107 7.53 -11.49 -2.10
N VAL A 108 8.30 -10.80 -2.93
CA VAL A 108 8.11 -10.73 -4.38
C VAL A 108 9.36 -11.20 -5.09
N VAL A 109 9.17 -12.05 -6.09
CA VAL A 109 10.25 -12.62 -6.91
C VAL A 109 10.12 -12.10 -8.33
N THR A 110 11.20 -11.56 -8.90
CA THR A 110 11.25 -11.14 -10.29
C THR A 110 12.48 -11.71 -11.02
N THR A 111 12.40 -11.72 -12.33
CA THR A 111 13.56 -11.91 -13.20
C THR A 111 14.44 -10.65 -13.19
N SER A 112 15.47 -10.60 -14.02
CA SER A 112 16.42 -9.49 -14.08
C SER A 112 15.94 -8.33 -14.99
N GLY A 113 16.64 -7.22 -14.92
CA GLY A 113 16.44 -6.09 -15.83
C GLY A 113 15.32 -5.15 -15.40
N THR A 114 14.45 -4.75 -16.33
CA THR A 114 13.34 -3.82 -16.05
C THR A 114 12.34 -4.35 -15.05
N ALA A 115 12.15 -5.65 -14.97
CA ALA A 115 11.31 -6.33 -13.98
C ALA A 115 11.62 -5.87 -12.54
N VAL A 116 12.90 -5.73 -12.20
CA VAL A 116 13.31 -5.24 -10.88
C VAL A 116 12.95 -3.76 -10.72
N GLY A 117 13.12 -2.96 -11.78
CA GLY A 117 12.78 -1.53 -11.77
C GLY A 117 11.30 -1.25 -11.54
N GLU A 118 10.41 -2.09 -12.07
CA GLU A 118 8.95 -1.97 -11.91
C GLU A 118 8.48 -2.15 -10.45
N LEU A 119 9.31 -2.71 -9.58
CA LEU A 119 9.01 -2.84 -8.14
C LEU A 119 9.25 -1.54 -7.37
N MET A 120 9.90 -0.52 -7.96
CA MET A 120 10.27 0.72 -7.26
C MET A 120 9.09 1.39 -6.54
N PRO A 121 7.89 1.55 -7.15
CA PRO A 121 6.76 2.19 -6.47
C PRO A 121 6.33 1.44 -5.20
N ALA A 122 6.24 0.11 -5.25
CA ALA A 122 5.88 -0.71 -4.10
C ALA A 122 6.96 -0.67 -2.99
N VAL A 123 8.24 -0.66 -3.36
CA VAL A 123 9.36 -0.53 -2.43
C VAL A 123 9.34 0.84 -1.75
N MET A 124 9.07 1.92 -2.48
CA MET A 124 8.94 3.26 -1.92
C MET A 124 7.76 3.36 -0.94
N GLU A 125 6.60 2.83 -1.31
CA GLU A 125 5.43 2.78 -0.42
C GLU A 125 5.74 1.95 0.84
N ALA A 126 6.33 0.75 0.69
CA ALA A 126 6.73 -0.11 1.80
C ALA A 126 7.70 0.58 2.77
N HIS A 127 8.68 1.33 2.24
CA HIS A 127 9.62 2.11 3.05
C HIS A 127 8.90 3.14 3.93
N HIS A 128 8.05 3.96 3.33
CA HIS A 128 7.39 5.04 4.03
C HIS A 128 6.24 4.57 4.92
N ALA A 129 5.62 3.42 4.61
CA ALA A 129 4.57 2.81 5.44
C ALA A 129 5.11 1.84 6.50
N GLY A 130 6.42 1.54 6.51
CA GLY A 130 7.01 0.59 7.45
C GLY A 130 6.54 -0.85 7.23
N VAL A 131 6.40 -1.28 5.96
CA VAL A 131 5.93 -2.62 5.59
C VAL A 131 7.12 -3.54 5.28
N PRO A 132 7.19 -4.75 5.88
CA PRO A 132 8.29 -5.69 5.65
C PRO A 132 8.12 -6.44 4.31
N LEU A 133 8.34 -5.74 3.20
CA LEU A 133 8.33 -6.28 1.84
C LEU A 133 9.70 -6.85 1.49
N VAL A 134 9.80 -8.13 1.14
CA VAL A 134 11.06 -8.76 0.72
C VAL A 134 11.11 -8.87 -0.80
N VAL A 135 12.07 -8.20 -1.42
CA VAL A 135 12.32 -8.29 -2.86
C VAL A 135 13.45 -9.30 -3.10
N LEU A 136 13.15 -10.38 -3.83
CA LEU A 136 14.13 -11.32 -4.36
C LEU A 136 14.27 -11.08 -5.87
N SER A 137 15.31 -10.38 -6.29
CA SER A 137 15.61 -10.18 -7.70
C SER A 137 16.60 -11.22 -8.20
N ALA A 138 16.24 -11.96 -9.24
CA ALA A 138 17.16 -12.85 -9.92
C ALA A 138 18.08 -12.05 -10.83
N ASP A 139 19.38 -12.36 -10.81
CA ASP A 139 20.38 -11.65 -11.59
C ASP A 139 21.30 -12.62 -12.35
N ARG A 140 22.00 -12.10 -13.32
CA ARG A 140 23.08 -12.79 -14.00
C ARG A 140 24.31 -12.85 -13.11
N PRO A 141 25.17 -13.87 -13.30
CA PRO A 141 26.40 -13.96 -12.54
C PRO A 141 27.37 -12.83 -12.93
N ALA A 142 28.26 -12.48 -12.02
CA ALA A 142 29.15 -11.33 -12.14
C ALA A 142 29.98 -11.30 -13.43
N GLU A 143 30.35 -12.45 -13.99
CA GLU A 143 31.07 -12.56 -15.26
C GLU A 143 30.32 -12.04 -16.49
N LEU A 144 29.01 -11.85 -16.38
CA LEU A 144 28.17 -11.28 -17.44
C LEU A 144 27.87 -9.79 -17.23
N HIS A 145 28.19 -9.22 -16.08
CA HIS A 145 28.00 -7.79 -15.82
C HIS A 145 28.97 -6.95 -16.65
N GLY A 146 28.49 -5.87 -17.25
CA GLY A 146 29.29 -4.96 -18.07
C GLY A 146 29.71 -5.51 -19.45
N THR A 147 29.19 -6.68 -19.86
CA THR A 147 29.53 -7.30 -21.15
C THR A 147 28.53 -6.98 -22.27
N GLY A 148 27.42 -6.29 -21.97
CA GLY A 148 26.30 -6.11 -22.88
C GLY A 148 25.40 -7.35 -23.03
N ALA A 149 25.49 -8.30 -22.09
CA ALA A 149 24.64 -9.48 -22.06
C ALA A 149 23.17 -9.10 -21.98
N ASN A 150 22.30 -9.85 -22.69
CA ASN A 150 20.88 -9.59 -22.79
C ASN A 150 20.22 -9.46 -21.41
N GLN A 151 19.37 -8.45 -21.20
CA GLN A 151 18.57 -8.21 -19.98
C GLN A 151 19.46 -8.16 -18.71
N THR A 152 20.64 -7.54 -18.79
CA THR A 152 21.59 -7.37 -17.70
C THR A 152 21.72 -5.89 -17.36
N THR A 153 21.61 -5.55 -16.09
CA THR A 153 21.76 -4.19 -15.58
C THR A 153 22.43 -4.21 -14.20
N VAL A 154 22.70 -3.05 -13.62
CA VAL A 154 23.20 -2.94 -12.25
C VAL A 154 22.01 -3.04 -11.30
N GLN A 155 21.74 -4.23 -10.75
CA GLN A 155 20.63 -4.48 -9.83
C GLN A 155 20.97 -4.19 -8.36
N PRO A 156 22.18 -4.51 -7.85
CA PRO A 156 22.56 -4.08 -6.51
C PRO A 156 22.46 -2.55 -6.37
N GLY A 157 21.67 -2.10 -5.38
CA GLY A 157 21.43 -0.67 -5.14
C GLY A 157 20.42 0.01 -6.07
N ILE A 158 19.71 -0.72 -6.94
CA ILE A 158 18.71 -0.15 -7.86
C ILE A 158 17.59 0.61 -7.12
N PHE A 159 17.24 0.19 -5.91
CA PHE A 159 16.24 0.85 -5.06
C PHE A 159 16.83 1.97 -4.18
N ALA A 160 18.06 2.38 -4.42
CA ALA A 160 18.76 3.44 -3.67
C ALA A 160 18.72 3.20 -2.14
N HIS A 161 18.21 4.17 -1.37
CA HIS A 161 18.15 4.13 0.09
C HIS A 161 16.83 3.58 0.66
N TYR A 162 15.88 3.19 -0.18
CA TYR A 162 14.57 2.72 0.29
C TYR A 162 14.61 1.36 1.00
N PRO A 163 15.39 0.34 0.55
CA PRO A 163 15.53 -0.86 1.36
C PRO A 163 16.24 -0.56 2.69
N VAL A 164 15.65 -0.99 3.80
CA VAL A 164 16.29 -0.83 5.14
C VAL A 164 17.51 -1.73 5.30
N THR A 165 17.57 -2.79 4.47
CA THR A 165 18.72 -3.66 4.32
C THR A 165 18.75 -4.27 2.92
N ALA A 166 19.93 -4.55 2.39
CA ALA A 166 20.11 -5.17 1.09
C ALA A 166 21.29 -6.15 1.12
N ALA A 167 21.22 -7.19 0.28
CA ALA A 167 22.30 -8.15 0.06
C ALA A 167 22.43 -8.48 -1.43
N ASP A 168 23.66 -8.66 -1.90
CA ASP A 168 23.99 -9.21 -3.23
C ASP A 168 24.71 -10.54 -3.04
N VAL A 169 24.11 -11.62 -3.53
CA VAL A 169 24.58 -12.99 -3.33
C VAL A 169 25.13 -13.52 -4.65
N ALA A 170 26.42 -13.78 -4.67
CA ALA A 170 27.11 -14.29 -5.86
C ALA A 170 26.63 -15.71 -6.23
N ALA A 171 26.66 -16.01 -7.53
CA ALA A 171 26.27 -17.33 -8.03
C ALA A 171 27.12 -18.45 -7.41
N GLY A 172 26.47 -19.50 -6.90
CA GLY A 172 27.10 -20.64 -6.24
C GLY A 172 27.34 -20.46 -4.73
N THR A 173 26.95 -19.31 -4.15
CA THR A 173 27.03 -19.04 -2.70
C THR A 173 25.70 -19.39 -2.03
N ASP A 174 25.77 -19.87 -0.77
CA ASP A 174 24.58 -20.09 0.04
C ASP A 174 23.98 -18.74 0.51
N PRO A 175 22.71 -18.42 0.17
CA PRO A 175 22.07 -17.17 0.54
C PRO A 175 21.51 -17.15 1.97
N ALA A 176 21.48 -18.27 2.68
CA ALA A 176 20.74 -18.42 3.94
C ALA A 176 21.20 -17.43 5.01
N GLU A 177 22.51 -17.27 5.20
CA GLU A 177 23.07 -16.34 6.19
C GLU A 177 22.72 -14.88 5.83
N ALA A 178 22.88 -14.48 4.56
CA ALA A 178 22.60 -13.12 4.10
C ALA A 178 21.10 -12.76 4.29
N ILE A 179 20.20 -13.67 3.93
CA ILE A 179 18.76 -13.49 4.09
C ILE A 179 18.39 -13.43 5.57
N SER A 180 18.87 -14.37 6.38
CA SER A 180 18.58 -14.42 7.81
C SER A 180 19.09 -13.16 8.52
N ALA A 181 20.31 -12.71 8.22
CA ALA A 181 20.88 -11.49 8.78
C ALA A 181 20.10 -10.24 8.36
N ALA A 182 19.63 -10.16 7.09
CA ALA A 182 18.84 -9.05 6.61
C ALA A 182 17.48 -8.96 7.33
N LEU A 183 16.78 -10.08 7.50
CA LEU A 183 15.45 -10.12 8.12
C LEU A 183 15.52 -9.99 9.65
N ALA A 184 16.55 -10.54 10.32
CA ALA A 184 16.73 -10.41 11.76
C ALA A 184 16.93 -8.95 12.23
N ARG A 185 17.34 -8.06 11.34
CA ARG A 185 17.52 -6.63 11.65
C ARG A 185 16.20 -5.87 11.71
N LEU A 186 15.13 -6.37 11.05
CA LEU A 186 13.84 -5.71 11.03
C LEU A 186 13.27 -5.57 12.44
N GLY A 187 12.99 -4.33 12.87
CA GLY A 187 12.48 -4.03 14.20
C GLY A 187 13.51 -4.09 15.34
N ASN A 188 14.77 -4.52 15.06
CA ASN A 188 15.86 -4.59 16.04
C ASN A 188 16.79 -3.37 15.89
N GLY A 189 16.33 -2.20 16.37
CA GLY A 189 17.10 -0.95 16.32
C GLY A 189 17.12 -0.24 14.96
N ILE A 190 16.56 -0.85 13.91
CA ILE A 190 16.30 -0.19 12.63
C ILE A 190 14.79 -0.17 12.35
N PRO A 191 14.30 0.77 11.54
CA PRO A 191 12.90 0.78 11.12
C PRO A 191 12.50 -0.51 10.42
N VAL A 192 11.22 -0.90 10.54
CA VAL A 192 10.63 -1.92 9.66
C VAL A 192 10.46 -1.31 8.27
N GLY A 193 10.72 -2.11 7.23
CA GLY A 193 10.63 -1.65 5.85
C GLY A 193 11.07 -2.71 4.84
N PRO A 194 11.22 -2.34 3.55
CA PRO A 194 11.57 -3.29 2.52
C PRO A 194 13.01 -3.80 2.64
N VAL A 195 13.19 -5.05 2.23
CA VAL A 195 14.48 -5.75 2.14
C VAL A 195 14.73 -6.12 0.69
N HIS A 196 15.91 -5.89 0.17
CA HIS A 196 16.30 -6.31 -1.17
C HIS A 196 17.40 -7.36 -1.11
N VAL A 197 17.15 -8.53 -1.70
CA VAL A 197 18.16 -9.59 -1.89
C VAL A 197 18.30 -9.87 -3.39
N ASN A 198 19.45 -9.51 -3.94
CA ASN A 198 19.81 -9.80 -5.31
C ASN A 198 20.52 -11.16 -5.36
N LEU A 199 19.96 -12.11 -6.11
CA LEU A 199 20.44 -13.48 -6.22
C LEU A 199 20.99 -13.74 -7.61
N GLN A 200 22.29 -13.96 -7.74
CA GLN A 200 22.92 -14.27 -9.00
C GLN A 200 22.80 -15.78 -9.30
N PHE A 201 22.26 -16.11 -10.47
CA PHE A 201 22.11 -17.49 -10.94
C PHE A 201 22.92 -17.75 -12.19
N ARG A 202 23.64 -18.88 -12.20
CA ARG A 202 24.43 -19.38 -13.32
C ARG A 202 23.71 -20.58 -13.95
N ASP A 203 23.83 -20.74 -15.25
CA ASP A 203 23.29 -21.91 -15.95
C ASP A 203 23.90 -23.23 -15.44
N PRO A 204 23.14 -24.32 -15.36
CA PRO A 204 21.75 -24.47 -15.78
C PRO A 204 20.74 -23.83 -14.81
N LEU A 205 19.66 -23.26 -15.34
CA LEU A 205 18.57 -22.64 -14.57
C LEU A 205 17.40 -23.61 -14.32
N THR A 206 17.44 -24.75 -14.95
CA THR A 206 16.43 -25.83 -14.84
C THR A 206 16.97 -26.96 -13.98
N PRO A 207 16.08 -27.74 -13.33
CA PRO A 207 16.46 -28.95 -12.63
C PRO A 207 17.21 -29.93 -13.54
N GLY A 208 18.25 -30.58 -13.01
CA GLY A 208 19.03 -31.60 -13.69
C GLY A 208 18.94 -32.96 -13.00
N GLU A 209 19.59 -33.99 -13.59
CA GLU A 209 19.62 -35.33 -13.00
C GLU A 209 20.24 -35.39 -11.62
N THR A 210 21.21 -34.50 -11.35
CA THR A 210 21.92 -34.41 -10.07
C THR A 210 21.18 -33.56 -9.02
N ASP A 211 20.12 -32.88 -9.43
CA ASP A 211 19.36 -31.96 -8.57
C ASP A 211 17.87 -31.98 -8.97
N PRO A 212 17.19 -33.14 -8.81
CA PRO A 212 15.80 -33.29 -9.23
C PRO A 212 14.84 -32.48 -8.35
N LEU A 213 13.63 -32.19 -8.89
CA LEU A 213 12.55 -31.59 -8.11
C LEU A 213 11.91 -32.64 -7.18
N PHE A 214 11.55 -32.18 -5.98
CA PHE A 214 10.79 -32.95 -4.99
C PHE A 214 9.31 -32.52 -5.04
N LEU A 215 8.55 -33.14 -5.96
CA LEU A 215 7.15 -32.79 -6.23
C LEU A 215 6.13 -33.64 -5.44
N GLU A 216 6.56 -34.35 -4.40
CA GLU A 216 5.67 -35.07 -3.51
C GLU A 216 5.05 -34.12 -2.46
N ALA A 217 3.73 -34.23 -2.28
CA ALA A 217 3.04 -33.47 -1.25
C ALA A 217 3.59 -33.84 0.14
N GLY A 218 4.14 -32.88 0.83
CA GLY A 218 4.57 -33.04 2.22
C GLY A 218 3.39 -33.05 3.19
N SER A 219 3.63 -33.54 4.40
CA SER A 219 2.70 -33.29 5.51
C SER A 219 2.67 -31.78 5.77
N VAL A 220 1.49 -31.15 5.68
CA VAL A 220 1.30 -29.74 6.00
C VAL A 220 1.80 -29.50 7.42
N PRO A 221 2.81 -28.66 7.65
CA PRO A 221 3.19 -28.28 9.00
C PRO A 221 1.99 -27.61 9.67
N GLU A 222 1.73 -27.96 10.91
CA GLU A 222 0.71 -27.29 11.72
C GLU A 222 0.84 -25.78 11.58
N ALA A 223 -0.28 -25.11 11.29
CA ALA A 223 -0.30 -23.68 11.04
C ALA A 223 0.43 -22.95 12.17
N LEU A 224 1.54 -22.29 11.84
CA LEU A 224 2.19 -21.43 12.81
C LEU A 224 1.19 -20.36 13.27
N PRO A 225 1.15 -20.05 14.59
CA PRO A 225 0.18 -19.13 15.14
C PRO A 225 0.19 -17.82 14.36
N ALA A 226 -1.00 -17.37 13.98
CA ALA A 226 -1.21 -16.06 13.39
C ALA A 226 -0.64 -15.00 14.33
N SER A 227 0.14 -14.10 13.74
CA SER A 227 0.58 -12.83 14.32
C SER A 227 1.27 -12.87 15.68
N ALA A 228 2.46 -12.30 15.71
CA ALA A 228 3.05 -11.85 16.97
C ALA A 228 2.03 -11.02 17.75
N ALA A 229 1.72 -11.47 18.98
CA ALA A 229 0.89 -10.70 19.91
C ALA A 229 1.41 -9.25 19.96
N VAL A 230 0.50 -8.27 20.03
CA VAL A 230 0.84 -6.87 20.30
C VAL A 230 1.83 -6.86 21.44
N PRO A 231 3.06 -6.35 21.27
CA PRO A 231 4.05 -6.32 22.33
C PRO A 231 3.45 -5.75 23.61
N ALA A 232 3.81 -6.31 24.75
CA ALA A 232 3.27 -5.86 26.04
C ALA A 232 3.53 -4.36 26.32
N GLU A 233 4.53 -3.80 25.67
CA GLU A 233 4.92 -2.39 25.71
C GLU A 233 3.89 -1.44 25.08
N ASP A 234 3.06 -1.95 24.15
CA ASP A 234 2.01 -1.20 23.46
C ASP A 234 0.63 -1.34 24.14
N ARG A 235 0.58 -1.78 25.39
CA ARG A 235 -0.68 -1.87 26.15
C ARG A 235 -0.82 -0.66 27.08
N VAL A 236 -2.01 -0.04 27.06
CA VAL A 236 -2.36 0.93 28.11
C VAL A 236 -2.47 0.15 29.43
N PRO A 237 -1.62 0.40 30.44
CA PRO A 237 -1.68 -0.30 31.71
C PRO A 237 -3.06 -0.16 32.36
N ALA A 238 -3.57 -1.23 32.94
CA ALA A 238 -4.89 -1.25 33.61
C ALA A 238 -4.95 -0.31 34.83
N SER A 239 -3.79 -0.06 35.49
CA SER A 239 -3.66 0.88 36.60
C SER A 239 -2.54 1.88 36.32
N HIS A 240 -2.86 3.16 36.31
CA HIS A 240 -1.92 4.27 36.23
C HIS A 240 -1.98 5.12 37.50
N PRO A 241 -0.84 5.72 37.91
CA PRO A 241 -0.88 6.84 38.84
C PRO A 241 -1.80 7.94 38.28
N PRO A 242 -2.31 8.85 39.13
CA PRO A 242 -3.08 10.00 38.65
C PRO A 242 -2.31 10.74 37.57
N ILE A 243 -2.97 11.00 36.42
CA ILE A 243 -2.36 11.75 35.32
C ILE A 243 -2.17 13.21 35.79
N PRO A 244 -0.94 13.75 35.80
CA PRO A 244 -0.70 15.08 36.31
C PRO A 244 -1.11 16.14 35.29
N GLY A 245 -1.66 17.27 35.78
CA GLY A 245 -2.01 18.41 34.96
C GLY A 245 -3.39 18.28 34.28
N VAL A 246 -3.92 19.45 33.91
CA VAL A 246 -5.21 19.62 33.25
C VAL A 246 -5.01 20.56 32.08
N HIS A 247 -5.21 20.09 30.85
CA HIS A 247 -4.92 20.83 29.63
C HIS A 247 -5.99 20.68 28.57
N ARG A 248 -6.08 21.64 27.66
CA ARG A 248 -6.87 21.51 26.43
C ARG A 248 -6.06 20.78 25.37
N THR A 249 -5.83 19.49 25.63
CA THR A 249 -5.09 18.58 24.76
C THR A 249 -6.04 17.89 23.79
N VAL A 250 -5.58 17.66 22.55
CA VAL A 250 -6.25 16.80 21.58
C VAL A 250 -5.30 15.67 21.15
N VAL A 251 -5.88 14.51 20.81
CA VAL A 251 -5.14 13.40 20.22
C VAL A 251 -5.40 13.40 18.72
N VAL A 252 -4.34 13.38 17.92
CA VAL A 252 -4.39 13.24 16.46
C VAL A 252 -3.86 11.87 16.08
N ALA A 253 -4.69 11.07 15.41
CA ALA A 253 -4.34 9.72 14.97
C ALA A 253 -4.31 9.65 13.43
N GLY A 254 -3.12 9.41 12.88
CA GLY A 254 -2.92 9.16 11.44
C GLY A 254 -2.71 7.69 11.11
N ASP A 255 -2.35 7.40 9.86
CA ASP A 255 -2.08 6.02 9.42
C ASP A 255 -1.05 5.34 10.32
N GLY A 256 -1.32 4.08 10.70
CA GLY A 256 -0.48 3.31 11.63
C GLY A 256 -0.62 3.63 13.11
N ALA A 257 -1.58 4.48 13.52
CA ALA A 257 -1.84 4.80 14.93
C ALA A 257 -2.35 3.59 15.74
N GLY A 258 -3.27 2.83 15.16
CA GLY A 258 -3.89 1.66 15.80
C GLY A 258 -4.85 2.02 16.95
N GLU A 259 -5.44 0.99 17.55
CA GLU A 259 -6.39 1.11 18.66
C GLU A 259 -5.82 1.83 19.90
N LEU A 260 -4.50 1.78 20.07
CA LEU A 260 -3.82 2.41 21.20
C LEU A 260 -4.14 3.89 21.34
N ALA A 261 -4.28 4.61 20.20
CA ALA A 261 -4.63 6.03 20.22
C ALA A 261 -6.03 6.29 20.80
N ALA A 262 -7.01 5.43 20.46
CA ALA A 262 -8.37 5.52 21.01
C ALA A 262 -8.41 5.18 22.51
N LEU A 263 -7.71 4.14 22.93
CA LEU A 263 -7.59 3.76 24.35
C LEU A 263 -6.88 4.85 25.16
N PHE A 264 -5.84 5.45 24.62
CA PHE A 264 -5.14 6.58 25.25
C PHE A 264 -6.06 7.79 25.43
N ALA A 265 -6.76 8.20 24.36
CA ALA A 265 -7.70 9.31 24.38
C ALA A 265 -8.83 9.09 25.41
N LEU A 266 -9.40 7.86 25.44
CA LEU A 266 -10.41 7.47 26.39
C LEU A 266 -9.92 7.60 27.83
N ARG A 267 -8.72 7.09 28.12
CA ARG A 267 -8.15 7.08 29.47
C ARG A 267 -7.84 8.48 30.00
N ALA A 268 -7.38 9.38 29.13
CA ALA A 268 -7.05 10.75 29.49
C ALA A 268 -8.25 11.71 29.41
N GLY A 269 -9.42 11.26 28.92
CA GLY A 269 -10.59 12.11 28.70
C GLY A 269 -10.37 13.18 27.63
N LEU A 270 -9.68 12.85 26.53
CA LEU A 270 -9.27 13.78 25.49
C LEU A 270 -10.06 13.56 24.19
N PRO A 271 -10.36 14.62 23.42
CA PRO A 271 -10.89 14.49 22.06
C PRO A 271 -9.90 13.78 21.15
N LEU A 272 -10.39 12.86 20.29
CA LEU A 272 -9.62 12.11 19.33
C LEU A 272 -9.98 12.51 17.90
N LEU A 273 -9.02 13.06 17.17
CA LEU A 273 -9.11 13.45 15.77
C LEU A 273 -8.43 12.37 14.92
N ALA A 274 -9.22 11.37 14.48
CA ALA A 274 -8.69 10.16 13.84
C ALA A 274 -8.96 10.17 12.33
N GLU A 275 -7.89 10.06 11.52
CA GLU A 275 -7.99 9.82 10.08
C GLU A 275 -8.67 8.46 9.80
N PRO A 276 -9.36 8.25 8.67
CA PRO A 276 -10.07 6.99 8.40
C PRO A 276 -9.17 5.75 8.46
N SER A 277 -7.94 5.82 7.94
CA SER A 277 -6.97 4.71 7.95
C SER A 277 -6.13 4.60 9.22
N SER A 278 -6.46 5.39 10.26
CA SER A 278 -5.74 5.35 11.53
C SER A 278 -5.97 4.08 12.36
N ASN A 279 -7.07 3.38 12.11
CA ASN A 279 -7.60 2.28 12.94
C ASN A 279 -7.86 2.70 14.41
N ALA A 280 -8.14 4.01 14.61
CA ALA A 280 -8.47 4.60 15.91
C ALA A 280 -9.82 5.34 15.89
N ARG A 281 -10.56 5.35 14.76
CA ARG A 281 -11.80 6.12 14.57
C ARG A 281 -13.01 5.43 15.22
N PHE A 282 -12.92 5.18 16.52
CA PHE A 282 -13.98 4.53 17.29
C PHE A 282 -13.98 4.97 18.76
N GLY A 283 -15.08 4.65 19.44
CA GLY A 283 -15.25 4.95 20.86
C GLY A 283 -15.75 6.37 21.14
N PRO A 284 -16.10 6.66 22.40
CA PRO A 284 -16.81 7.89 22.78
C PRO A 284 -15.99 9.19 22.68
N ASN A 285 -14.68 9.08 22.53
CA ASN A 285 -13.79 10.24 22.43
C ASN A 285 -13.47 10.62 20.98
N ALA A 286 -13.81 9.77 20.01
CA ALA A 286 -13.58 10.05 18.60
C ALA A 286 -14.56 11.13 18.09
N VAL A 287 -14.02 12.08 17.35
CA VAL A 287 -14.73 13.28 16.87
C VAL A 287 -14.95 13.13 15.35
N GLY A 288 -16.21 13.12 14.91
CA GLY A 288 -16.58 13.15 13.49
C GLY A 288 -16.40 14.55 12.89
N ALA A 289 -16.19 14.60 11.57
CA ALA A 289 -16.03 15.85 10.80
C ALA A 289 -14.99 16.84 11.40
N TYR A 290 -14.07 16.36 12.25
CA TYR A 290 -13.14 17.14 13.09
C TYR A 290 -12.36 18.20 12.30
N ARG A 291 -12.02 17.93 11.05
CA ARG A 291 -11.26 18.90 10.24
C ARG A 291 -12.04 20.19 9.94
N LEU A 292 -13.37 20.15 9.98
CA LEU A 292 -14.24 21.30 9.82
C LEU A 292 -14.47 22.05 11.13
N LEU A 293 -14.15 21.42 12.28
CA LEU A 293 -14.22 22.02 13.62
C LEU A 293 -12.94 22.79 13.99
N LEU A 294 -11.81 22.45 13.35
CA LEU A 294 -10.51 23.07 13.64
C LEU A 294 -10.46 24.59 13.46
N PRO A 295 -11.19 25.24 12.53
CA PRO A 295 -11.24 26.70 12.47
C PRO A 295 -11.79 27.35 13.74
N GLU A 296 -12.77 26.74 14.39
CA GLU A 296 -13.44 27.29 15.59
C GLU A 296 -12.76 26.81 16.89
N LEU A 297 -12.50 25.51 17.03
CA LEU A 297 -11.96 24.93 18.25
C LEU A 297 -10.43 24.86 18.28
N GLY A 298 -9.79 24.86 17.12
CA GLY A 298 -8.33 24.78 16.99
C GLY A 298 -7.59 25.87 17.75
N PRO A 299 -8.02 27.16 17.73
CA PRO A 299 -7.37 28.22 18.51
C PRO A 299 -7.32 27.98 20.03
N LEU A 300 -8.22 27.15 20.55
CA LEU A 300 -8.31 26.81 21.97
C LEU A 300 -7.36 25.69 22.39
N ILE A 301 -6.76 24.97 21.46
CA ILE A 301 -5.86 23.83 21.71
C ILE A 301 -4.55 24.35 22.31
N GLU A 302 -4.11 23.73 23.40
CA GLU A 302 -2.84 24.00 24.08
C GLU A 302 -1.78 22.95 23.76
N ARG A 303 -2.20 21.67 23.64
CA ARG A 303 -1.32 20.52 23.40
C ARG A 303 -1.88 19.58 22.36
N VAL A 304 -0.99 18.93 21.61
CA VAL A 304 -1.35 17.86 20.67
C VAL A 304 -0.49 16.64 20.93
N VAL A 305 -1.14 15.49 21.09
CA VAL A 305 -0.50 14.18 21.07
C VAL A 305 -0.75 13.54 19.72
N VAL A 306 0.31 13.10 19.03
CA VAL A 306 0.24 12.51 17.72
C VAL A 306 0.56 11.02 17.78
N PHE A 307 -0.33 10.19 17.25
CA PHE A 307 -0.11 8.77 16.99
C PHE A 307 -0.07 8.50 15.49
N GLY A 308 0.85 7.64 15.05
CA GLY A 308 0.98 7.31 13.66
C GLY A 308 1.39 8.51 12.78
N ARG A 309 1.00 8.47 11.52
CA ARG A 309 1.40 9.46 10.51
C ARG A 309 0.19 10.19 9.92
N PRO A 310 -0.26 11.32 10.48
CA PRO A 310 -1.33 12.11 9.90
C PRO A 310 -0.83 12.83 8.64
N THR A 311 -1.44 12.53 7.48
CA THR A 311 -1.01 13.07 6.18
C THR A 311 -2.18 13.50 5.31
N LEU A 312 -3.42 13.38 5.80
CA LEU A 312 -4.59 13.45 4.93
C LEU A 312 -5.09 14.88 4.69
N SER A 313 -5.17 15.71 5.73
CA SER A 313 -5.87 16.98 5.64
C SER A 313 -4.98 18.20 5.95
N ARG A 314 -5.21 19.30 5.19
CA ARG A 314 -4.52 20.58 5.40
C ARG A 314 -4.80 21.22 6.77
N PRO A 315 -6.05 21.18 7.32
CA PRO A 315 -6.31 21.70 8.66
C PRO A 315 -5.49 21.03 9.76
N VAL A 316 -5.32 19.70 9.70
CA VAL A 316 -4.45 18.97 10.63
C VAL A 316 -2.97 19.36 10.43
N ALA A 317 -2.52 19.44 9.18
CA ALA A 317 -1.15 19.87 8.89
C ALA A 317 -0.90 21.29 9.41
N ALA A 318 -1.85 22.21 9.28
CA ALA A 318 -1.77 23.57 9.82
C ALA A 318 -1.74 23.57 11.35
N LEU A 319 -2.55 22.73 12.02
CA LEU A 319 -2.51 22.55 13.48
C LEU A 319 -1.12 22.07 13.93
N LEU A 320 -0.56 21.07 13.26
CA LEU A 320 0.76 20.53 13.60
C LEU A 320 1.92 21.49 13.28
N ALA A 321 1.72 22.45 12.37
CA ALA A 321 2.70 23.48 12.04
C ALA A 321 2.70 24.67 13.03
N ARG A 322 1.70 24.80 13.91
CA ARG A 322 1.64 25.88 14.91
C ARG A 322 2.84 25.84 15.83
N THR A 323 3.40 26.99 16.17
CA THR A 323 4.57 27.16 17.06
C THR A 323 4.20 27.57 18.48
N ASP A 324 2.95 27.97 18.69
CA ASP A 324 2.40 28.44 19.95
C ASP A 324 1.76 27.35 20.82
N ILE A 325 1.79 26.07 20.35
CA ILE A 325 1.28 24.90 21.06
C ILE A 325 2.37 23.85 21.26
N GLU A 326 2.27 23.09 22.34
CA GLU A 326 3.16 21.96 22.60
C GLU A 326 2.68 20.71 21.83
N LYS A 327 3.62 19.92 21.31
CA LYS A 327 3.31 18.72 20.53
C LYS A 327 4.21 17.56 20.94
N ALA A 328 3.63 16.39 21.17
CA ALA A 328 4.34 15.13 21.36
C ALA A 328 3.99 14.16 20.25
N LEU A 329 4.99 13.47 19.73
CA LEU A 329 4.84 12.38 18.79
C LEU A 329 5.20 11.07 19.49
N TYR A 330 4.24 10.13 19.55
CA TYR A 330 4.47 8.80 20.07
C TYR A 330 5.25 7.96 19.07
N LEU A 331 6.48 7.62 19.41
CA LEU A 331 7.38 6.79 18.61
C LEU A 331 8.11 5.78 19.48
N PRO A 332 7.49 4.62 19.79
CA PRO A 332 8.13 3.57 20.59
C PRO A 332 9.29 2.89 19.86
N ARG A 333 9.32 2.99 18.52
CA ARG A 333 10.34 2.38 17.64
C ARG A 333 10.72 3.35 16.51
N PRO A 334 11.94 3.21 15.95
CA PRO A 334 12.35 3.98 14.78
C PRO A 334 11.41 3.76 13.59
N VAL A 335 11.18 4.82 12.81
CA VAL A 335 10.37 4.79 11.57
C VAL A 335 11.13 5.48 10.42
N ASN A 336 10.87 5.09 9.17
CA ASN A 336 11.59 5.60 8.01
C ASN A 336 11.18 7.02 7.60
N TRP A 337 9.99 7.46 7.98
CA TRP A 337 9.42 8.75 7.56
C TRP A 337 9.74 9.91 8.52
N PHE A 338 10.42 9.65 9.63
CA PHE A 338 10.73 10.67 10.64
C PHE A 338 12.25 10.76 10.89
N THR A 339 12.76 11.98 10.87
CA THR A 339 14.13 12.29 11.27
C THR A 339 14.08 13.27 12.44
N GLN A 340 14.69 12.90 13.57
CA GLN A 340 14.73 13.75 14.75
C GLN A 340 15.34 15.13 14.43
N GLY A 341 14.73 16.19 14.98
CA GLY A 341 15.16 17.58 14.76
C GLY A 341 14.67 18.22 13.46
N ARG A 342 13.96 17.47 12.60
CA ARG A 342 13.31 18.03 11.39
C ARG A 342 11.91 18.58 11.65
N ARG A 343 11.31 18.23 12.76
CA ARG A 343 9.97 18.64 13.18
C ARG A 343 10.01 19.08 14.64
N PRO A 344 9.09 19.97 15.07
CA PRO A 344 9.14 20.59 16.42
C PRO A 344 8.57 19.68 17.52
N GLU A 345 8.01 18.50 17.19
CA GLU A 345 7.41 17.63 18.19
C GLU A 345 8.45 17.01 19.13
N THR A 346 8.11 16.94 20.41
CA THR A 346 8.83 16.13 21.40
C THR A 346 8.56 14.66 21.13
N ILE A 347 9.61 13.86 21.00
CA ILE A 347 9.47 12.41 20.85
C ILE A 347 9.24 11.77 22.21
N VAL A 348 8.19 10.97 22.31
CA VAL A 348 7.86 10.18 23.51
C VAL A 348 7.77 8.71 23.10
N SER A 349 8.52 7.86 23.76
CA SER A 349 8.65 6.44 23.41
C SER A 349 7.80 5.50 24.26
N ASP A 350 7.21 5.99 25.34
CA ASP A 350 6.42 5.18 26.26
C ASP A 350 5.10 5.87 26.65
N ILE A 351 4.12 5.06 27.04
CA ILE A 351 2.78 5.53 27.39
C ILE A 351 2.75 6.36 28.70
N PRO A 352 3.49 6.03 29.75
CA PRO A 352 3.55 6.88 30.96
C PRO A 352 4.02 8.30 30.66
N GLY A 353 5.13 8.47 29.94
CA GLY A 353 5.63 9.79 29.54
C GLY A 353 4.64 10.55 28.65
N LEU A 354 3.88 9.81 27.82
CA LEU A 354 2.85 10.43 26.98
C LEU A 354 1.66 10.95 27.83
N PHE A 355 1.24 10.24 28.89
CA PHE A 355 0.25 10.73 29.83
C PHE A 355 0.76 11.95 30.64
N GLU A 356 2.02 11.94 31.04
CA GLU A 356 2.65 13.09 31.72
C GLU A 356 2.65 14.33 30.82
N PHE A 357 2.97 14.17 29.55
CA PHE A 357 2.88 15.27 28.58
C PHE A 357 1.44 15.73 28.35
N ALA A 358 0.51 14.79 28.11
CA ALA A 358 -0.85 15.12 27.70
C ALA A 358 -1.69 15.77 28.81
N GLY A 359 -1.50 15.36 30.07
CA GLY A 359 -2.43 15.65 31.14
C GLY A 359 -3.80 14.99 30.96
N THR A 360 -4.75 15.35 31.82
CA THR A 360 -6.18 15.06 31.64
C THR A 360 -6.88 16.22 30.92
N GLY A 361 -7.99 15.90 30.25
CA GLY A 361 -8.80 16.91 29.57
C GLY A 361 -9.35 17.96 30.56
N ALA A 362 -9.27 19.22 30.18
CA ALA A 362 -9.89 20.32 30.95
C ALA A 362 -11.41 20.10 31.10
N PRO A 363 -12.02 20.48 32.20
CA PRO A 363 -13.47 20.33 32.41
C PRO A 363 -14.28 20.88 31.23
N GLY A 364 -15.18 20.06 30.68
CA GLY A 364 -16.02 20.42 29.54
C GLY A 364 -15.29 20.38 28.16
N TRP A 365 -13.96 20.14 28.13
CA TRP A 365 -13.20 20.18 26.87
C TRP A 365 -13.63 19.09 25.88
N LEU A 366 -13.73 17.85 26.31
CA LEU A 366 -14.20 16.73 25.48
C LEU A 366 -15.66 16.95 25.05
N GLU A 367 -16.51 17.41 25.96
CA GLU A 367 -17.93 17.65 25.68
C GLU A 367 -18.12 18.74 24.60
N GLN A 368 -17.32 19.80 24.66
CA GLN A 368 -17.35 20.85 23.62
C GLN A 368 -17.08 20.29 22.23
N TRP A 369 -16.09 19.38 22.08
CA TRP A 369 -15.79 18.73 20.82
C TRP A 369 -16.90 17.76 20.38
N ARG A 370 -17.50 17.03 21.32
CA ARG A 370 -18.59 16.10 21.02
C ARG A 370 -19.84 16.84 20.55
N THR A 371 -20.25 17.88 21.26
CA THR A 371 -21.38 18.73 20.86
C THR A 371 -21.15 19.36 19.48
N ALA A 372 -19.96 19.87 19.23
CA ALA A 372 -19.63 20.42 17.92
C ALA A 372 -19.62 19.35 16.81
N SER A 373 -19.14 18.14 17.11
CA SER A 373 -19.16 17.00 16.19
C SER A 373 -20.57 16.57 15.83
N GLU A 374 -21.44 16.45 16.83
CA GLU A 374 -22.86 16.11 16.61
C GLU A 374 -23.57 17.17 15.75
N ALA A 375 -23.35 18.43 16.04
CA ALA A 375 -23.90 19.53 15.24
C ALA A 375 -23.38 19.50 13.79
N ALA A 376 -22.09 19.24 13.62
CA ALA A 376 -21.45 19.16 12.31
C ALA A 376 -21.98 17.98 11.47
N LEU A 377 -22.07 16.78 12.05
CA LEU A 377 -22.57 15.59 11.36
C LEU A 377 -24.06 15.76 11.00
N ASN A 378 -24.88 16.31 11.90
CA ASN A 378 -26.28 16.60 11.61
C ASN A 378 -26.43 17.62 10.47
N ALA A 379 -25.63 18.68 10.47
CA ALA A 379 -25.67 19.68 9.39
C ALA A 379 -25.24 19.07 8.05
N LEU A 380 -24.25 18.17 8.06
CA LEU A 380 -23.76 17.47 6.90
C LEU A 380 -24.81 16.50 6.35
N ASN A 381 -25.43 15.68 7.20
CA ASN A 381 -26.48 14.75 6.79
C ASN A 381 -27.70 15.49 6.20
N ASN A 382 -28.17 16.56 6.86
CA ASN A 382 -29.26 17.39 6.34
C ASN A 382 -28.91 18.01 4.97
N LEU A 383 -27.67 18.37 4.74
CA LEU A 383 -27.22 18.89 3.43
C LEU A 383 -27.19 17.80 2.38
N LEU A 384 -26.72 16.59 2.73
CA LEU A 384 -26.69 15.46 1.82
C LEU A 384 -28.08 15.01 1.40
N GLU A 385 -29.02 14.91 2.34
CA GLU A 385 -30.43 14.58 2.04
C GLU A 385 -31.08 15.54 1.01
N GLN A 386 -30.61 16.78 0.93
CA GLN A 386 -31.09 17.77 -0.02
C GLN A 386 -30.45 17.67 -1.41
N GLN A 387 -29.39 16.87 -1.57
CA GLN A 387 -28.73 16.73 -2.88
C GLN A 387 -29.60 15.90 -3.83
N PRO A 388 -29.85 16.39 -5.06
CA PRO A 388 -30.72 15.70 -6.00
C PRO A 388 -30.10 14.46 -6.65
N ARG A 389 -28.80 14.24 -6.45
CA ARG A 389 -28.00 13.15 -7.04
C ARG A 389 -27.02 12.60 -6.03
N LEU A 390 -26.64 11.35 -6.24
CA LEU A 390 -25.57 10.69 -5.51
C LEU A 390 -24.24 11.46 -5.67
N THR A 391 -23.57 11.71 -4.57
CA THR A 391 -22.26 12.40 -4.52
C THR A 391 -21.19 11.51 -3.91
N GLY A 392 -19.91 11.88 -4.02
CA GLY A 392 -18.82 11.16 -3.38
C GLY A 392 -18.99 11.05 -1.86
N LEU A 393 -19.59 12.06 -1.22
CA LEU A 393 -19.88 12.03 0.23
C LEU A 393 -20.93 10.97 0.58
N HIS A 394 -22.01 10.82 -0.19
CA HIS A 394 -23.00 9.75 0.02
C HIS A 394 -22.35 8.36 -0.14
N ILE A 395 -21.53 8.19 -1.19
CA ILE A 395 -20.87 6.91 -1.44
C ILE A 395 -19.96 6.55 -0.28
N ALA A 396 -19.18 7.52 0.21
CA ALA A 396 -18.27 7.31 1.33
C ALA A 396 -19.02 6.95 2.63
N ASP A 397 -20.14 7.61 2.91
CA ASP A 397 -20.99 7.37 4.07
C ASP A 397 -21.59 5.95 4.04
N LEU A 398 -22.25 5.59 2.94
CA LEU A 398 -22.86 4.28 2.75
C LEU A 398 -21.84 3.14 2.80
N VAL A 399 -20.65 3.35 2.22
CA VAL A 399 -19.58 2.35 2.26
C VAL A 399 -19.00 2.20 3.68
N TRP A 400 -18.91 3.31 4.44
CA TRP A 400 -18.47 3.25 5.84
C TRP A 400 -19.46 2.50 6.72
N ASP A 401 -20.75 2.81 6.59
CA ASP A 401 -21.81 2.17 7.38
C ASP A 401 -21.97 0.67 7.05
N ALA A 402 -21.72 0.30 5.79
CA ALA A 402 -21.74 -1.09 5.35
C ALA A 402 -20.46 -1.86 5.65
N ALA A 403 -19.42 -1.22 6.22
CA ALA A 403 -18.13 -1.88 6.45
C ALA A 403 -18.19 -2.75 7.72
N ASP A 404 -18.17 -4.06 7.51
CA ASP A 404 -18.22 -5.10 8.54
C ASP A 404 -16.97 -6.02 8.54
N ALA A 405 -16.03 -5.76 7.61
CA ALA A 405 -14.84 -6.55 7.34
C ALA A 405 -13.68 -5.61 6.95
N ASN A 406 -12.73 -6.06 6.12
CA ASN A 406 -11.66 -5.18 5.63
C ASN A 406 -12.22 -4.06 4.74
N LEU A 407 -11.80 -2.83 5.01
CA LEU A 407 -12.04 -1.68 4.15
C LEU A 407 -10.71 -1.12 3.63
N VAL A 408 -10.55 -1.07 2.30
CA VAL A 408 -9.39 -0.44 1.67
C VAL A 408 -9.83 0.88 1.03
N LEU A 409 -9.09 1.95 1.28
CA LEU A 409 -9.40 3.28 0.76
C LEU A 409 -8.35 3.72 -0.24
N GLY A 410 -8.77 4.01 -1.46
CA GLY A 410 -7.94 4.63 -2.48
C GLY A 410 -7.52 6.05 -2.08
N SER A 411 -6.36 6.45 -2.54
CA SER A 411 -5.86 7.81 -2.36
C SER A 411 -6.71 8.84 -3.14
N SER A 412 -6.33 10.13 -3.11
CA SER A 412 -7.00 11.24 -3.75
C SER A 412 -8.27 11.69 -3.03
N ASN A 413 -9.44 11.77 -3.69
CA ASN A 413 -10.64 12.40 -3.11
C ASN A 413 -11.41 11.46 -2.17
N VAL A 414 -11.56 10.20 -2.53
CA VAL A 414 -12.45 9.25 -1.81
C VAL A 414 -12.09 9.10 -0.33
N ILE A 415 -10.82 9.01 0.03
CA ILE A 415 -10.40 8.95 1.45
C ILE A 415 -10.65 10.28 2.18
N ARG A 416 -10.65 11.41 1.46
CA ARG A 416 -10.98 12.72 2.02
C ARG A 416 -12.48 12.92 2.22
N ASP A 417 -13.29 12.36 1.34
CA ASP A 417 -14.74 12.32 1.49
C ASP A 417 -15.08 11.44 2.70
N MET A 418 -14.47 10.27 2.81
CA MET A 418 -14.58 9.39 3.97
C MET A 418 -14.22 10.11 5.28
N ASP A 419 -13.16 10.90 5.31
CA ASP A 419 -12.74 11.67 6.50
C ASP A 419 -13.78 12.71 6.95
N LEU A 420 -14.61 13.20 6.03
CA LEU A 420 -15.69 14.14 6.36
C LEU A 420 -16.91 13.45 6.95
N VAL A 421 -17.38 12.37 6.32
CA VAL A 421 -18.68 11.79 6.60
C VAL A 421 -18.63 10.60 7.56
N ALA A 422 -17.54 9.82 7.57
CA ALA A 422 -17.44 8.63 8.38
C ALA A 422 -17.63 8.95 9.87
N ALA A 423 -18.80 8.62 10.40
CA ALA A 423 -19.07 8.75 11.82
C ALA A 423 -18.19 7.79 12.63
N PRO A 424 -17.70 8.18 13.83
CA PRO A 424 -16.96 7.27 14.68
C PRO A 424 -17.79 6.05 15.09
N GLY A 425 -17.25 4.84 14.87
CA GLY A 425 -17.89 3.59 15.25
C GLY A 425 -17.80 3.28 16.74
N TRP A 426 -18.51 2.24 17.17
CA TRP A 426 -18.37 1.70 18.54
C TRP A 426 -17.23 0.67 18.65
N HIS A 427 -16.86 0.05 17.55
CA HIS A 427 -15.86 -1.01 17.47
C HIS A 427 -14.76 -0.63 16.46
N PRO A 428 -13.55 -1.16 16.62
CA PRO A 428 -12.49 -0.98 15.64
C PRO A 428 -12.90 -1.65 14.32
N LEU A 429 -12.50 -1.04 13.22
CA LEU A 429 -12.62 -1.55 11.86
C LEU A 429 -11.23 -1.60 11.25
N ASP A 430 -10.88 -2.69 10.56
CA ASP A 430 -9.61 -2.80 9.83
C ASP A 430 -9.67 -1.99 8.53
N VAL A 431 -9.18 -0.77 8.59
CA VAL A 431 -9.10 0.16 7.44
C VAL A 431 -7.66 0.26 6.94
N TYR A 432 -7.48 0.03 5.65
CA TYR A 432 -6.19 0.10 4.97
C TYR A 432 -6.17 1.19 3.90
N ALA A 433 -5.01 1.78 3.68
CA ALA A 433 -4.77 2.69 2.56
C ALA A 433 -3.27 2.81 2.30
N ASN A 434 -2.85 3.02 1.05
CA ASN A 434 -1.46 3.30 0.72
C ASN A 434 -1.13 4.75 1.13
N ARG A 435 -0.69 4.94 2.38
CA ARG A 435 -0.40 6.26 2.99
C ARG A 435 1.08 6.57 3.12
N GLY A 436 1.95 5.65 2.74
CA GLY A 436 3.40 5.89 2.71
C GLY A 436 3.74 7.10 1.84
N LEU A 437 3.29 7.09 0.59
CA LEU A 437 3.42 8.20 -0.36
C LEU A 437 2.07 8.69 -0.91
N ALA A 438 0.99 7.99 -0.57
CA ALA A 438 -0.37 8.32 -0.99
C ALA A 438 -0.56 8.37 -2.53
N GLY A 439 0.15 7.50 -3.26
CA GLY A 439 -0.02 7.30 -4.69
C GLY A 439 -1.37 6.66 -5.03
N ILE A 440 -1.77 6.75 -6.31
CA ILE A 440 -2.95 6.05 -6.83
C ILE A 440 -2.58 4.70 -7.47
N ASP A 441 -1.30 4.42 -7.58
CA ASP A 441 -0.72 3.21 -8.13
C ASP A 441 -0.90 2.02 -7.18
N GLY A 442 -1.09 0.82 -7.74
CA GLY A 442 -1.15 -0.44 -7.02
C GLY A 442 -2.27 -0.58 -5.98
N THR A 443 -3.32 0.22 -6.04
CA THR A 443 -4.39 0.23 -5.04
C THR A 443 -5.21 -1.06 -5.09
N ILE A 444 -5.60 -1.54 -6.27
CA ILE A 444 -6.33 -2.80 -6.47
C ILE A 444 -5.42 -3.98 -6.09
N SER A 445 -4.16 -3.92 -6.52
CA SER A 445 -3.14 -4.93 -6.19
C SER A 445 -2.96 -5.08 -4.68
N THR A 446 -2.86 -3.96 -3.94
CA THR A 446 -2.75 -3.96 -2.47
C THR A 446 -4.01 -4.56 -1.83
N ALA A 447 -5.21 -4.16 -2.27
CA ALA A 447 -6.47 -4.71 -1.76
C ALA A 447 -6.59 -6.22 -2.01
N THR A 448 -6.19 -6.69 -3.20
CA THR A 448 -6.08 -8.11 -3.55
C THR A 448 -5.17 -8.85 -2.57
N GLY A 449 -3.97 -8.31 -2.31
CA GLY A 449 -3.03 -8.91 -1.36
C GLY A 449 -3.56 -8.97 0.07
N ILE A 450 -4.27 -7.93 0.54
CA ILE A 450 -4.90 -7.90 1.87
C ILE A 450 -5.96 -9.01 1.98
N ALA A 451 -6.86 -9.11 1.00
CA ALA A 451 -7.93 -10.11 0.98
C ALA A 451 -7.36 -11.55 0.98
N LEU A 452 -6.32 -11.81 0.15
CA LEU A 452 -5.65 -13.11 0.08
C LEU A 452 -4.90 -13.47 1.37
N ALA A 453 -4.33 -12.47 2.07
CA ALA A 453 -3.51 -12.70 3.25
C ALA A 453 -4.29 -13.29 4.43
N ASN A 454 -5.48 -12.79 4.70
CA ASN A 454 -6.28 -13.13 5.87
C ASN A 454 -7.59 -13.87 5.54
N GLY A 455 -7.96 -13.96 4.24
CA GLY A 455 -9.19 -14.61 3.80
C GLY A 455 -10.47 -13.89 4.25
N ILE A 456 -10.35 -12.61 4.65
CA ILE A 456 -11.49 -11.80 5.08
C ILE A 456 -12.07 -11.06 3.87
N PRO A 457 -13.40 -11.09 3.67
CA PRO A 457 -14.05 -10.29 2.64
C PRO A 457 -13.60 -8.84 2.70
N THR A 458 -13.26 -8.27 1.55
CA THR A 458 -12.64 -6.95 1.46
C THR A 458 -13.44 -6.04 0.55
N ARG A 459 -13.76 -4.83 1.02
CA ARG A 459 -14.29 -3.76 0.19
C ARG A 459 -13.20 -2.74 -0.12
N LEU A 460 -13.13 -2.31 -1.38
CA LEU A 460 -12.19 -1.29 -1.83
C LEU A 460 -12.98 -0.11 -2.41
N LEU A 461 -12.91 1.07 -1.77
CA LEU A 461 -13.45 2.32 -2.32
C LEU A 461 -12.34 3.11 -3.01
N LEU A 462 -12.51 3.40 -4.31
CA LEU A 462 -11.52 4.12 -5.10
C LEU A 462 -12.18 4.97 -6.20
N GLY A 463 -11.44 5.96 -6.73
CA GLY A 463 -11.86 6.72 -7.90
C GLY A 463 -11.56 6.00 -9.22
N ASP A 464 -12.21 6.44 -10.30
CA ASP A 464 -12.04 5.92 -11.66
C ASP A 464 -10.60 5.99 -12.17
N LEU A 465 -9.88 7.10 -11.95
CA LEU A 465 -8.47 7.21 -12.36
C LEU A 465 -7.57 6.23 -11.59
N THR A 466 -7.86 6.00 -10.32
CA THR A 466 -7.14 5.01 -9.51
C THR A 466 -7.41 3.60 -10.03
N PHE A 467 -8.67 3.30 -10.39
CA PHE A 467 -9.06 2.03 -10.99
C PHE A 467 -8.35 1.79 -12.33
N LEU A 468 -8.39 2.79 -13.22
CA LEU A 468 -7.72 2.72 -14.53
C LEU A 468 -6.20 2.60 -14.43
N HIS A 469 -5.59 3.25 -13.42
CA HIS A 469 -4.14 3.20 -13.21
C HIS A 469 -3.67 1.80 -12.81
N ASP A 470 -4.47 1.03 -12.10
CA ASP A 470 -4.14 -0.32 -11.63
C ASP A 470 -5.03 -1.43 -12.24
N ALA A 471 -5.62 -1.17 -13.42
CA ALA A 471 -6.52 -2.09 -14.09
C ALA A 471 -5.87 -3.45 -14.42
N GLY A 472 -4.53 -3.50 -14.59
CA GLY A 472 -3.78 -4.74 -14.78
C GLY A 472 -3.92 -5.73 -13.62
N ALA A 473 -4.23 -5.24 -12.42
CA ALA A 473 -4.49 -6.08 -11.24
C ALA A 473 -5.80 -6.90 -11.32
N LEU A 474 -6.68 -6.58 -12.27
CA LEU A 474 -7.87 -7.38 -12.55
C LEU A 474 -7.55 -8.71 -13.22
N LEU A 475 -6.34 -8.89 -13.75
CA LEU A 475 -5.93 -10.16 -14.32
C LEU A 475 -5.67 -11.17 -13.21
N LEU A 476 -6.35 -12.31 -13.30
CA LEU A 476 -6.11 -13.49 -12.46
C LEU A 476 -5.77 -14.66 -13.36
N GLY A 477 -4.65 -15.32 -13.09
CA GLY A 477 -4.22 -16.51 -13.83
C GLY A 477 -5.11 -17.73 -13.53
N ASP A 478 -5.15 -18.66 -14.46
CA ASP A 478 -5.82 -19.94 -14.23
C ASP A 478 -5.16 -20.70 -13.07
N GLY A 479 -5.96 -21.17 -12.12
CA GLY A 479 -5.47 -21.91 -10.95
C GLY A 479 -5.01 -21.04 -9.79
N GLU A 480 -5.08 -19.70 -9.91
CA GLU A 480 -4.81 -18.78 -8.82
C GLU A 480 -6.02 -18.64 -7.88
N ASP A 481 -5.75 -18.45 -6.59
CA ASP A 481 -6.79 -18.17 -5.59
C ASP A 481 -7.51 -16.86 -5.91
N GLU A 482 -8.84 -16.90 -6.03
CA GLU A 482 -9.67 -15.72 -6.21
C GLU A 482 -10.03 -15.10 -4.85
N PRO A 483 -9.68 -13.83 -4.59
CA PRO A 483 -10.05 -13.15 -3.35
C PRO A 483 -11.53 -12.74 -3.35
N ASP A 484 -12.15 -12.69 -2.17
CA ASP A 484 -13.43 -12.03 -1.96
C ASP A 484 -13.20 -10.51 -1.89
N LEU A 485 -13.28 -9.84 -3.06
CA LEU A 485 -12.97 -8.43 -3.23
C LEU A 485 -14.05 -7.70 -4.01
N GLN A 486 -14.78 -6.79 -3.35
CA GLN A 486 -15.72 -5.87 -3.97
C GLN A 486 -15.07 -4.48 -4.14
N MET A 487 -14.92 -4.05 -5.39
CA MET A 487 -14.36 -2.74 -5.75
C MET A 487 -15.50 -1.75 -6.02
N ILE A 488 -15.65 -0.73 -5.20
CA ILE A 488 -16.62 0.35 -5.37
C ILE A 488 -15.88 1.52 -6.06
N VAL A 489 -16.16 1.72 -7.34
CA VAL A 489 -15.49 2.71 -8.17
C VAL A 489 -16.37 3.95 -8.29
N LEU A 490 -15.97 5.03 -7.63
CA LEU A 490 -16.55 6.35 -7.85
C LEU A 490 -16.10 6.84 -9.22
N ASN A 491 -17.02 6.83 -10.20
CA ASN A 491 -16.76 7.27 -11.56
C ASN A 491 -17.40 8.63 -11.82
N ASP A 492 -16.59 9.68 -11.78
CA ASP A 492 -16.97 11.05 -12.14
C ASP A 492 -16.35 11.51 -13.46
N GLY A 493 -15.69 10.59 -14.19
CA GLY A 493 -15.09 10.81 -15.50
C GLY A 493 -13.78 11.59 -15.45
N GLY A 494 -13.03 11.54 -14.35
CA GLY A 494 -11.71 12.19 -14.28
C GLY A 494 -11.20 12.53 -12.88
N GLY A 495 -10.32 13.53 -12.82
CA GLY A 495 -9.64 13.94 -11.59
C GLY A 495 -10.44 14.93 -10.73
N GLY A 496 -11.54 14.49 -10.11
CA GLY A 496 -12.43 15.33 -9.29
C GLY A 496 -11.73 16.11 -8.18
N ILE A 497 -10.67 15.58 -7.57
CA ILE A 497 -9.92 16.27 -6.51
C ILE A 497 -9.40 17.65 -6.93
N PHE A 498 -9.01 17.84 -8.19
CA PHE A 498 -8.46 19.11 -8.65
C PHE A 498 -9.49 20.24 -8.69
N SER A 499 -10.79 19.92 -8.75
CA SER A 499 -11.86 20.89 -8.67
C SER A 499 -11.98 21.53 -7.28
N VAL A 500 -11.64 20.79 -6.21
CA VAL A 500 -11.69 21.29 -4.82
C VAL A 500 -10.37 21.94 -4.34
N LEU A 501 -9.30 21.78 -5.13
CA LEU A 501 -8.02 22.43 -4.87
C LEU A 501 -7.93 23.82 -5.54
N GLU A 502 -6.76 24.46 -5.46
CA GLU A 502 -6.47 25.77 -6.05
C GLU A 502 -6.73 25.80 -7.56
N HIS A 503 -6.46 24.69 -8.23
CA HIS A 503 -6.69 24.52 -9.67
C HIS A 503 -8.16 24.67 -10.06
N GLY A 504 -9.09 24.21 -9.20
CA GLY A 504 -10.51 24.39 -9.42
C GLY A 504 -10.93 25.86 -9.39
N ALA A 505 -10.38 26.65 -8.44
CA ALA A 505 -10.61 28.10 -8.40
C ALA A 505 -10.08 28.80 -9.66
N LEU A 506 -8.89 28.42 -10.11
CA LEU A 506 -8.32 28.95 -11.36
C LEU A 506 -9.16 28.56 -12.58
N GLY A 507 -9.72 27.34 -12.58
CA GLY A 507 -10.56 26.82 -13.66
C GLY A 507 -11.92 27.53 -13.83
N GLU A 508 -12.36 28.32 -12.83
CA GLU A 508 -13.54 29.18 -12.95
C GLU A 508 -13.32 30.38 -13.90
N ASP A 509 -12.05 30.79 -14.11
CA ASP A 509 -11.69 31.79 -15.10
C ASP A 509 -11.69 31.15 -16.50
N PRO A 510 -12.47 31.68 -17.48
CA PRO A 510 -12.56 31.12 -18.82
C PRO A 510 -11.24 30.97 -19.55
N ARG A 511 -10.22 31.76 -19.18
CA ARG A 511 -8.85 31.69 -19.77
C ARG A 511 -8.15 30.38 -19.41
N TYR A 512 -8.48 29.77 -18.27
CA TYR A 512 -7.79 28.60 -17.74
C TYR A 512 -8.67 27.33 -17.73
N THR A 513 -10.00 27.45 -17.92
CA THR A 513 -10.94 26.32 -17.82
C THR A 513 -10.51 25.13 -18.67
N ALA A 514 -10.23 25.33 -19.96
CA ALA A 514 -9.83 24.23 -20.85
C ALA A 514 -8.45 23.63 -20.48
N LEU A 515 -7.54 24.46 -19.94
CA LEU A 515 -6.23 24.01 -19.47
C LEU A 515 -6.39 23.15 -18.21
N VAL A 516 -7.14 23.63 -17.22
CA VAL A 516 -7.36 22.92 -15.97
C VAL A 516 -8.07 21.59 -16.24
N GLU A 517 -9.09 21.59 -17.08
CA GLU A 517 -9.79 20.38 -17.47
C GLU A 517 -8.88 19.36 -18.13
N ARG A 518 -8.07 19.77 -19.10
CA ARG A 518 -7.20 18.85 -19.83
C ARG A 518 -6.05 18.29 -18.99
N PHE A 519 -5.35 19.13 -18.21
CA PHE A 519 -4.09 18.76 -17.56
C PHE A 519 -4.26 18.27 -16.12
N PHE A 520 -5.37 18.61 -15.47
CA PHE A 520 -5.68 18.20 -14.10
C PHE A 520 -6.97 17.37 -14.03
N GLY A 521 -8.05 17.82 -14.66
CA GLY A 521 -9.31 17.05 -14.75
C GLY A 521 -9.14 15.73 -15.51
N THR A 522 -8.20 15.68 -16.47
CA THR A 522 -7.88 14.47 -17.25
C THR A 522 -9.13 13.65 -17.63
N PRO A 523 -10.11 14.27 -18.34
CA PRO A 523 -11.38 13.64 -18.63
C PRO A 523 -11.22 12.39 -19.50
N HIS A 524 -11.98 11.35 -19.20
CA HIS A 524 -11.97 10.11 -19.96
C HIS A 524 -13.38 9.58 -20.25
N ARG A 525 -13.46 8.61 -21.17
CA ARG A 525 -14.68 7.87 -21.53
C ARG A 525 -14.37 6.38 -21.57
N ALA A 526 -13.56 5.90 -20.62
CA ALA A 526 -13.22 4.48 -20.55
C ALA A 526 -14.48 3.64 -20.24
N ASP A 527 -14.63 2.54 -20.95
CA ASP A 527 -15.69 1.55 -20.70
C ASP A 527 -15.20 0.58 -19.60
N LEU A 528 -15.55 0.87 -18.34
CA LEU A 528 -15.17 0.04 -17.19
C LEU A 528 -15.85 -1.33 -17.27
N ALA A 529 -17.09 -1.39 -17.76
CA ALA A 529 -17.79 -2.66 -17.98
C ALA A 529 -17.07 -3.54 -19.00
N GLY A 530 -16.57 -2.93 -20.07
CA GLY A 530 -15.76 -3.61 -21.08
C GLY A 530 -14.44 -4.15 -20.53
N LEU A 531 -13.75 -3.37 -19.70
CA LEU A 531 -12.54 -3.81 -19.00
C LEU A 531 -12.83 -4.99 -18.06
N CYS A 532 -13.82 -4.86 -17.19
CA CYS A 532 -14.22 -5.92 -16.25
C CYS A 532 -14.56 -7.21 -16.99
N ARG A 533 -15.36 -7.13 -18.07
CA ARG A 533 -15.71 -8.28 -18.91
C ARG A 533 -14.46 -8.93 -19.54
N GLY A 534 -13.49 -8.12 -20.00
CA GLY A 534 -12.23 -8.61 -20.57
C GLY A 534 -11.38 -9.39 -19.57
N TYR A 535 -11.46 -9.05 -18.30
CA TYR A 535 -10.75 -9.72 -17.21
C TYR A 535 -11.59 -10.75 -16.44
N GLY A 536 -12.83 -11.02 -16.86
CA GLY A 536 -13.71 -11.98 -16.19
C GLY A 536 -14.22 -11.54 -14.81
N VAL A 537 -14.26 -10.22 -14.54
CA VAL A 537 -14.73 -9.63 -13.27
C VAL A 537 -16.20 -9.22 -13.40
N ARG A 538 -17.04 -9.58 -12.42
CA ARG A 538 -18.44 -9.13 -12.37
C ARG A 538 -18.50 -7.62 -12.28
N HIS A 539 -19.44 -7.00 -13.01
CA HIS A 539 -19.61 -5.55 -13.05
C HIS A 539 -21.08 -5.16 -12.93
N GLN A 540 -21.36 -4.15 -12.12
CA GLN A 540 -22.68 -3.57 -11.96
C GLN A 540 -22.57 -2.04 -11.95
N VAL A 541 -23.45 -1.35 -12.70
CA VAL A 541 -23.59 0.11 -12.65
C VAL A 541 -24.62 0.47 -11.59
N VAL A 542 -24.29 1.44 -10.74
CA VAL A 542 -25.12 1.96 -9.66
C VAL A 542 -25.34 3.46 -9.87
N ARG A 543 -26.60 3.93 -9.76
CA ARG A 543 -26.98 5.31 -10.06
C ARG A 543 -27.76 6.03 -8.95
N SER A 544 -28.17 5.30 -7.91
CA SER A 544 -28.89 5.84 -6.76
C SER A 544 -28.34 5.31 -5.44
N ALA A 545 -28.67 5.97 -4.33
CA ALA A 545 -28.34 5.51 -2.99
C ALA A 545 -28.97 4.15 -2.68
N ASP A 546 -30.26 3.97 -3.01
CA ASP A 546 -30.98 2.70 -2.78
C ASP A 546 -30.34 1.53 -3.53
N GLU A 547 -29.90 1.76 -4.79
CA GLU A 547 -29.17 0.74 -5.55
C GLU A 547 -27.82 0.40 -4.91
N LEU A 548 -27.11 1.42 -4.36
CA LEU A 548 -25.84 1.21 -3.68
C LEU A 548 -26.03 0.45 -2.37
N GLU A 549 -26.99 0.85 -1.55
CA GLU A 549 -27.34 0.14 -0.31
C GLU A 549 -27.70 -1.32 -0.56
N ALA A 550 -28.53 -1.58 -1.56
CA ALA A 550 -28.90 -2.93 -1.94
C ALA A 550 -27.69 -3.76 -2.38
N ALA A 551 -26.77 -3.18 -3.17
CA ALA A 551 -25.55 -3.85 -3.62
C ALA A 551 -24.54 -4.07 -2.48
N LEU A 552 -24.47 -3.16 -1.50
CA LEU A 552 -23.62 -3.28 -0.33
C LEU A 552 -24.16 -4.28 0.71
N ALA A 553 -25.47 -4.52 0.73
CA ALA A 553 -26.10 -5.53 1.59
C ALA A 553 -25.80 -6.97 1.14
N GLU A 554 -25.39 -7.17 -0.12
CA GLU A 554 -25.00 -8.48 -0.62
C GLU A 554 -23.63 -8.91 -0.07
N PRO A 555 -23.45 -10.19 0.30
CA PRO A 555 -22.15 -10.71 0.72
C PRO A 555 -21.08 -10.54 -0.36
N VAL A 556 -19.88 -10.14 0.04
CA VAL A 556 -18.73 -10.09 -0.86
C VAL A 556 -18.27 -11.51 -1.19
N GLN A 557 -18.37 -11.91 -2.47
CA GLN A 557 -17.98 -13.23 -2.96
C GLN A 557 -17.27 -13.10 -4.31
N GLY A 558 -16.04 -13.61 -4.39
CA GLY A 558 -15.18 -13.45 -5.55
C GLY A 558 -14.95 -11.97 -5.88
N ARG A 559 -14.52 -11.69 -7.11
CA ARG A 559 -14.20 -10.32 -7.53
C ARG A 559 -15.40 -9.66 -8.21
N SER A 560 -15.72 -8.43 -7.77
CA SER A 560 -16.78 -7.63 -8.37
C SER A 560 -16.45 -6.15 -8.37
N VAL A 561 -17.04 -5.42 -9.32
CA VAL A 561 -16.96 -3.96 -9.45
C VAL A 561 -18.37 -3.37 -9.39
N LEU A 562 -18.59 -2.46 -8.46
CA LEU A 562 -19.72 -1.56 -8.43
C LEU A 562 -19.27 -0.20 -8.99
N GLU A 563 -19.66 0.12 -10.21
CA GLU A 563 -19.40 1.41 -10.83
C GLU A 563 -20.47 2.40 -10.41
N VAL A 564 -20.12 3.34 -9.52
CA VAL A 564 -21.04 4.35 -9.02
C VAL A 564 -20.82 5.65 -9.78
N CYS A 565 -21.77 5.99 -10.65
CA CYS A 565 -21.69 7.15 -11.52
C CYS A 565 -22.07 8.43 -10.78
N THR A 566 -21.17 9.41 -10.75
CA THR A 566 -21.38 10.74 -10.16
C THR A 566 -21.03 11.84 -11.14
N ALA A 567 -21.12 13.10 -10.69
CA ALA A 567 -20.77 14.27 -11.47
C ALA A 567 -19.81 15.17 -10.68
N ARG A 568 -18.68 15.53 -11.29
CA ARG A 568 -17.63 16.36 -10.66
C ARG A 568 -17.88 17.87 -10.78
N GLU A 569 -18.78 18.30 -11.66
CA GLU A 569 -19.04 19.73 -11.93
C GLU A 569 -19.56 20.46 -10.69
N THR A 570 -20.29 19.78 -9.81
CA THR A 570 -20.87 20.34 -8.59
C THR A 570 -19.99 20.17 -7.35
N LEU A 571 -18.89 19.41 -7.45
CA LEU A 571 -18.09 18.96 -6.31
C LEU A 571 -17.55 20.14 -5.48
N ARG A 572 -16.96 21.17 -6.14
CA ARG A 572 -16.46 22.36 -5.46
C ARG A 572 -17.55 23.11 -4.70
N GLY A 573 -18.70 23.34 -5.36
CA GLY A 573 -19.84 24.00 -4.73
C GLY A 573 -20.39 23.22 -3.53
N LEU A 574 -20.46 21.91 -3.63
CA LEU A 574 -20.86 21.03 -2.52
C LEU A 574 -19.93 21.16 -1.31
N HIS A 575 -18.61 21.09 -1.52
CA HIS A 575 -17.65 21.26 -0.42
C HIS A 575 -17.72 22.64 0.23
N GLN A 576 -18.00 23.70 -0.52
CA GLN A 576 -18.23 25.04 0.02
C GLN A 576 -19.52 25.10 0.86
N GLN A 577 -20.61 24.47 0.40
CA GLN A 577 -21.85 24.35 1.14
C GLN A 577 -21.64 23.57 2.45
N VAL A 578 -20.93 22.44 2.42
CA VAL A 578 -20.57 21.66 3.62
C VAL A 578 -19.82 22.53 4.63
N GLN A 579 -18.78 23.24 4.20
CA GLN A 579 -18.03 24.13 5.09
C GLN A 579 -18.93 25.20 5.72
N SER A 580 -19.79 25.84 4.94
CA SER A 580 -20.68 26.90 5.40
C SER A 580 -21.75 26.37 6.36
N ALA A 581 -22.37 25.22 6.05
CA ALA A 581 -23.41 24.61 6.88
C ALA A 581 -22.86 24.18 8.25
N VAL A 582 -21.69 23.51 8.26
CA VAL A 582 -21.04 23.09 9.50
C VAL A 582 -20.60 24.30 10.34
N ALA A 583 -20.00 25.32 9.71
CA ALA A 583 -19.59 26.53 10.44
C ALA A 583 -20.80 27.25 11.07
N ALA A 584 -21.94 27.28 10.39
CA ALA A 584 -23.18 27.86 10.94
C ALA A 584 -23.71 27.03 12.12
N ALA A 585 -23.73 25.69 12.00
CA ALA A 585 -24.24 24.79 13.05
C ALA A 585 -23.36 24.76 14.32
N VAL A 586 -22.05 24.97 14.19
CA VAL A 586 -21.12 24.97 15.33
C VAL A 586 -21.12 26.32 16.09
N ARG A 587 -21.47 27.43 15.41
CA ARG A 587 -21.56 28.77 16.03
C ARG A 587 -22.92 29.08 16.67
N GLY A 588 -23.98 28.43 16.23
CA GLY A 588 -25.34 28.57 16.74
C GLY A 588 -25.61 27.76 17.96
#